data_7d20e57d1242deec6f1e18222b1a752b
#
_entry.id   7d20e57d1242deec6f1e18222b1a752b
#
_cell.length_a   1.000
_cell.length_b   1.000
_cell.length_c   1.000
_cell.angle_alpha   90.00
_cell.angle_beta   90.00
_cell.angle_gamma   90.00
#
_symmetry.space_group_name_H-M   'P 1'
#
loop_
_entity.id
_entity.type
_entity.pdbx_description
1 polymer ?
#
loop_
_entity_poly.entity_id
_entity_poly.type
_entity_poly.pdbx_seq_one_letter_code
_entity_poly.pdbx_strand_id
1 'polypeptide(L)'
;MCLMASLMVVFYTQDDIKEVVDYAAKRHIMIVPEIEMPGHASAAIASYPWLGTTGKQIKVPCNFGVHYNAYNVADPRVIQFQEDVLEEVIALFPSPVIHIGGDELRYNAWKESPMVRNYMKQNKITSPGGLQVFFLQITFLISWLLKTVT
;
A
#
# COMPACT_ATOMS: atom_id res chain seq x y z
N MET A 1 4.45 6.80 -25.21
CA MET A 1 5.20 8.02 -24.85
C MET A 1 4.29 8.82 -23.92
N CYS A 2 4.52 8.71 -22.60
CA CYS A 2 3.74 9.48 -21.63
C CYS A 2 4.12 10.96 -21.83
N LEU A 3 3.18 11.78 -22.25
CA LEU A 3 3.39 13.21 -22.37
C LEU A 3 3.67 13.76 -20.97
N MET A 4 4.93 14.05 -20.68
CA MET A 4 5.29 14.97 -19.61
C MET A 4 4.87 16.38 -20.06
N ALA A 5 3.59 16.68 -19.91
CA ALA A 5 3.17 18.06 -19.83
C ALA A 5 3.89 18.68 -18.63
N SER A 6 4.34 19.92 -18.76
CA SER A 6 5.07 20.66 -17.74
C SER A 6 4.39 20.44 -16.39
N LEU A 7 5.14 19.86 -15.47
CA LEU A 7 4.65 19.37 -14.19
C LEU A 7 4.06 20.51 -13.35
N MET A 8 2.75 20.64 -13.38
CA MET A 8 2.03 21.05 -12.18
C MET A 8 1.96 19.81 -11.29
N VAL A 9 2.87 19.71 -10.32
CA VAL A 9 2.73 18.73 -9.23
C VAL A 9 1.61 19.23 -8.35
N VAL A 10 0.44 18.63 -8.50
CA VAL A 10 -0.72 18.91 -7.65
C VAL A 10 -0.83 17.75 -6.67
N PHE A 11 -0.82 18.06 -5.39
CA PHE A 11 -1.08 17.10 -4.32
C PHE A 11 -1.96 17.79 -3.26
N TYR A 12 -2.70 17.02 -2.52
CA TYR A 12 -3.44 17.50 -1.36
C TYR A 12 -2.51 17.59 -0.16
N THR A 13 -2.52 18.73 0.51
CA THR A 13 -1.90 18.86 1.85
C THR A 13 -2.76 18.14 2.88
N GLN A 14 -2.20 17.90 4.07
CA GLN A 14 -2.99 17.35 5.17
C GLN A 14 -4.18 18.26 5.55
N ASP A 15 -4.02 19.58 5.43
CA ASP A 15 -5.09 20.52 5.72
C ASP A 15 -6.17 20.49 4.64
N ASP A 16 -5.83 20.33 3.37
CA ASP A 16 -6.80 20.09 2.29
C ASP A 16 -7.62 18.82 2.55
N ILE A 17 -6.97 17.73 3.00
CA ILE A 17 -7.65 16.47 3.34
C ILE A 17 -8.62 16.70 4.51
N LYS A 18 -8.20 17.39 5.57
CA LYS A 18 -9.08 17.72 6.71
C LYS A 18 -10.29 18.55 6.26
N GLU A 19 -10.09 19.54 5.38
CA GLU A 19 -11.19 20.35 4.82
C GLU A 19 -12.19 19.47 4.06
N VAL A 20 -11.71 18.54 3.22
CA VAL A 20 -12.57 17.60 2.47
C VAL A 20 -13.33 16.68 3.42
N VAL A 21 -12.67 16.16 4.44
CA VAL A 21 -13.30 15.30 5.47
C VAL A 21 -14.39 16.06 6.21
N ASP A 22 -14.11 17.28 6.66
CA ASP A 22 -15.09 18.14 7.35
C ASP A 22 -16.27 18.51 6.45
N TYR A 23 -16.01 18.80 5.19
CA TYR A 23 -17.05 19.09 4.20
C TYR A 23 -17.99 17.91 4.00
N ALA A 24 -17.45 16.70 3.92
CA ALA A 24 -18.21 15.46 3.79
C ALA A 24 -19.03 15.17 5.07
N ALA A 25 -18.41 15.31 6.24
CA ALA A 25 -19.04 15.05 7.53
C ALA A 25 -20.28 15.95 7.76
N LYS A 26 -20.22 17.25 7.39
CA LYS A 26 -21.35 18.17 7.42
C LYS A 26 -22.53 17.76 6.52
N ARG A 27 -22.32 16.78 5.65
CA ARG A 27 -23.32 16.20 4.73
C ARG A 27 -23.66 14.77 5.07
N HIS A 28 -23.24 14.29 6.24
CA HIS A 28 -23.42 12.91 6.71
C HIS A 28 -22.77 11.88 5.76
N ILE A 29 -21.66 12.25 5.11
CA ILE A 29 -20.87 11.37 4.24
C ILE A 29 -19.60 11.01 4.99
N MET A 30 -19.37 9.71 5.20
CA MET A 30 -18.13 9.21 5.74
C MET A 30 -17.13 8.97 4.58
N ILE A 31 -15.92 9.51 4.71
CA ILE A 31 -14.82 9.20 3.79
C ILE A 31 -14.03 8.03 4.37
N VAL A 32 -13.93 6.95 3.61
CA VAL A 32 -13.11 5.78 3.93
C VAL A 32 -11.82 5.88 3.11
N PRO A 33 -10.65 6.04 3.75
CA PRO A 33 -9.39 6.03 3.01
C PRO A 33 -9.06 4.61 2.55
N GLU A 34 -8.42 4.51 1.38
CA GLU A 34 -7.93 3.25 0.82
C GLU A 34 -6.42 3.35 0.60
N ILE A 35 -5.68 2.41 1.17
CA ILE A 35 -4.23 2.26 1.04
C ILE A 35 -3.94 0.89 0.45
N GLU A 36 -3.65 0.87 -0.84
CA GLU A 36 -3.45 -0.36 -1.60
C GLU A 36 -2.18 -1.12 -1.23
N MET A 37 -2.36 -2.41 -0.94
CA MET A 37 -1.27 -3.33 -0.66
C MET A 37 -1.67 -4.81 -0.84
N PRO A 38 -0.76 -5.69 -1.19
CA PRO A 38 0.62 -5.46 -1.61
C PRO A 38 0.78 -5.20 -3.11
N GLY A 39 -0.30 -5.22 -3.87
CA GLY A 39 -0.40 -4.82 -5.27
C GLY A 39 -0.61 -3.32 -5.43
N HIS A 40 -0.85 -2.86 -6.67
CA HIS A 40 -1.11 -1.46 -7.03
C HIS A 40 -0.11 -0.44 -6.45
N ALA A 41 1.09 -0.91 -6.09
CA ALA A 41 2.13 -0.20 -5.35
C ALA A 41 3.16 0.50 -6.24
N SER A 42 2.93 0.61 -7.56
CA SER A 42 3.93 1.09 -8.51
C SER A 42 4.43 2.50 -8.21
N ALA A 43 3.56 3.41 -7.75
CA ALA A 43 3.95 4.77 -7.40
C ALA A 43 4.88 4.82 -6.17
N ALA A 44 4.55 4.07 -5.12
CA ALA A 44 5.40 3.96 -3.94
C ALA A 44 6.74 3.30 -4.26
N ILE A 45 6.74 2.23 -5.06
CA ILE A 45 7.98 1.53 -5.48
C ILE A 45 8.84 2.42 -6.40
N ALA A 46 8.23 3.26 -7.24
CA ALA A 46 8.97 4.21 -8.06
C ALA A 46 9.67 5.28 -7.20
N SER A 47 9.05 5.69 -6.10
CA SER A 47 9.61 6.65 -5.14
C SER A 47 10.65 6.00 -4.22
N TYR A 48 10.40 4.76 -3.79
CA TYR A 48 11.25 3.99 -2.88
C TYR A 48 11.49 2.58 -3.44
N PRO A 49 12.49 2.38 -4.32
CA PRO A 49 12.71 1.10 -5.01
C PRO A 49 12.87 -0.12 -4.09
N TRP A 50 13.37 0.08 -2.89
CA TRP A 50 13.52 -0.97 -1.88
C TRP A 50 12.20 -1.56 -1.38
N LEU A 51 11.07 -0.86 -1.57
CA LEU A 51 9.73 -1.40 -1.27
C LEU A 51 9.37 -2.54 -2.23
N GLY A 52 9.88 -2.49 -3.46
CA GLY A 52 9.54 -3.48 -4.48
C GLY A 52 10.32 -4.78 -4.35
N THR A 53 9.71 -5.89 -4.73
CA THR A 53 10.29 -7.23 -4.68
C THR A 53 11.61 -7.35 -5.45
N THR A 54 11.81 -6.54 -6.49
CA THR A 54 13.05 -6.56 -7.28
C THR A 54 14.13 -5.60 -6.77
N GLY A 55 13.77 -4.65 -5.92
CA GLY A 55 14.64 -3.56 -5.45
C GLY A 55 15.12 -2.59 -6.54
N LYS A 56 14.59 -2.72 -7.76
CA LYS A 56 15.02 -1.93 -8.92
C LYS A 56 14.18 -0.67 -9.07
N GLN A 57 14.82 0.41 -9.57
CA GLN A 57 14.12 1.60 -9.99
C GLN A 57 13.12 1.26 -11.11
N ILE A 58 11.89 1.69 -10.93
CA ILE A 58 10.84 1.58 -11.94
C ILE A 58 10.29 2.97 -12.29
N LYS A 59 9.58 3.06 -13.42
CA LYS A 59 8.76 4.23 -13.76
C LYS A 59 7.32 3.95 -13.35
N VAL A 60 6.61 5.00 -12.93
CA VAL A 60 5.16 4.89 -12.72
C VAL A 60 4.49 4.56 -14.06
N PRO A 61 3.72 3.47 -14.15
CA PRO A 61 3.02 3.11 -15.38
C PRO A 61 1.97 4.16 -15.75
N CYS A 62 1.89 4.48 -17.05
CA CYS A 62 0.91 5.42 -17.61
C CYS A 62 -0.12 4.72 -18.52
N ASN A 63 -0.12 3.41 -18.55
CA ASN A 63 -1.04 2.60 -19.35
C ASN A 63 -2.07 1.93 -18.45
N PHE A 64 -3.25 1.69 -19.00
CA PHE A 64 -4.29 0.94 -18.33
C PHE A 64 -3.87 -0.52 -18.12
N GLY A 65 -4.26 -1.09 -16.98
CA GLY A 65 -4.09 -2.51 -16.67
C GLY A 65 -3.50 -2.78 -15.29
N VAL A 66 -3.47 -4.07 -14.95
CA VAL A 66 -2.86 -4.56 -13.71
C VAL A 66 -1.36 -4.70 -13.89
N HIS A 67 -0.58 -4.04 -13.05
CA HIS A 67 0.89 -4.05 -13.11
C HIS A 67 1.47 -5.13 -12.21
N TYR A 68 2.68 -5.62 -12.58
CA TYR A 68 3.36 -6.72 -11.89
C TYR A 68 4.15 -6.30 -10.65
N ASN A 69 4.20 -5.00 -10.36
CA ASN A 69 4.94 -4.47 -9.22
C ASN A 69 4.20 -4.74 -7.93
N ALA A 70 4.87 -5.39 -6.99
CA ALA A 70 4.32 -5.70 -5.69
C ALA A 70 5.35 -5.42 -4.60
N TYR A 71 4.89 -5.09 -3.41
CA TYR A 71 5.76 -4.93 -2.25
C TYR A 71 6.55 -6.20 -1.95
N ASN A 72 7.77 -6.00 -1.47
CA ASN A 72 8.62 -7.09 -0.98
C ASN A 72 8.22 -7.47 0.45
N VAL A 73 7.21 -8.31 0.56
CA VAL A 73 6.65 -8.73 1.86
C VAL A 73 7.62 -9.54 2.72
N ALA A 74 8.78 -9.90 2.18
CA ALA A 74 9.85 -10.56 2.92
C ALA A 74 10.86 -9.57 3.56
N ASP A 75 10.72 -8.28 3.27
CA ASP A 75 11.55 -7.22 3.86
C ASP A 75 10.79 -6.56 5.02
N PRO A 76 11.28 -6.66 6.27
CA PRO A 76 10.59 -6.09 7.43
C PRO A 76 10.43 -4.57 7.35
N ARG A 77 11.27 -3.87 6.57
CA ARG A 77 11.15 -2.42 6.36
C ARG A 77 9.86 -2.06 5.61
N VAL A 78 9.32 -2.98 4.81
CA VAL A 78 8.04 -2.78 4.11
C VAL A 78 6.89 -2.73 5.12
N ILE A 79 6.92 -3.58 6.14
CA ILE A 79 5.92 -3.55 7.22
C ILE A 79 6.01 -2.22 7.97
N GLN A 80 7.22 -1.79 8.36
CA GLN A 80 7.40 -0.51 9.04
C GLN A 80 6.90 0.67 8.19
N PHE A 81 7.19 0.68 6.89
CA PHE A 81 6.66 1.70 5.99
C PHE A 81 5.12 1.72 5.96
N GLN A 82 4.46 0.56 5.98
CA GLN A 82 3.01 0.50 6.04
C GLN A 82 2.46 0.99 7.39
N GLU A 83 3.15 0.69 8.49
CA GLU A 83 2.81 1.22 9.82
C GLU A 83 2.85 2.75 9.81
N ASP A 84 3.94 3.35 9.33
CA ASP A 84 4.13 4.80 9.27
C ASP A 84 3.04 5.48 8.42
N VAL A 85 2.71 4.89 7.25
CA VAL A 85 1.64 5.39 6.37
C VAL A 85 0.27 5.28 7.02
N LEU A 86 -0.03 4.14 7.65
CA LEU A 86 -1.33 3.92 8.31
C LEU A 86 -1.51 4.84 9.52
N GLU A 87 -0.46 5.11 10.28
CA GLU A 87 -0.49 6.05 11.40
C GLU A 87 -0.88 7.46 10.92
N GLU A 88 -0.24 7.95 9.85
CA GLU A 88 -0.58 9.26 9.26
C GLU A 88 -2.03 9.29 8.73
N VAL A 89 -2.47 8.25 8.04
CA VAL A 89 -3.83 8.15 7.50
C VAL A 89 -4.87 8.12 8.63
N ILE A 90 -4.63 7.37 9.70
CA ILE A 90 -5.55 7.29 10.86
C ILE A 90 -5.70 8.67 11.52
N ALA A 91 -4.63 9.45 11.60
CA ALA A 91 -4.67 10.80 12.17
C ALA A 91 -5.48 11.79 11.30
N LEU A 92 -5.59 11.55 9.99
CA LEU A 92 -6.30 12.44 9.06
C LEU A 92 -7.78 12.08 8.87
N PHE A 93 -8.13 10.79 8.98
CA PHE A 93 -9.47 10.29 8.68
C PHE A 93 -10.17 9.76 9.94
N PRO A 94 -11.27 10.37 10.39
CA PRO A 94 -12.03 9.92 11.56
C PRO A 94 -12.87 8.66 11.27
N SER A 95 -12.76 8.08 10.09
CA SER A 95 -13.45 6.84 9.72
C SER A 95 -13.06 5.69 10.63
N PRO A 96 -14.01 4.91 11.16
CA PRO A 96 -13.70 3.69 11.90
C PRO A 96 -13.13 2.58 11.02
N VAL A 97 -13.19 2.74 9.70
CA VAL A 97 -12.76 1.76 8.69
C VAL A 97 -11.65 2.36 7.83
N ILE A 98 -10.64 1.55 7.52
CA ILE A 98 -9.65 1.79 6.47
C ILE A 98 -9.72 0.62 5.51
N HIS A 99 -9.77 0.90 4.21
CA HIS A 99 -9.64 -0.12 3.18
C HIS A 99 -8.14 -0.34 2.90
N ILE A 100 -7.69 -1.59 2.96
CA ILE A 100 -6.27 -1.93 2.76
C ILE A 100 -6.00 -2.59 1.39
N GLY A 101 -6.97 -2.53 0.50
CA GLY A 101 -6.87 -3.11 -0.84
C GLY A 101 -6.78 -4.64 -0.84
N GLY A 102 -5.87 -5.16 -1.65
CA GLY A 102 -5.56 -6.59 -1.72
C GLY A 102 -6.05 -7.29 -2.99
N ASP A 103 -6.64 -6.56 -3.91
CA ASP A 103 -7.14 -7.08 -5.17
C ASP A 103 -6.06 -7.14 -6.26
N GLU A 104 -6.34 -7.86 -7.32
CA GLU A 104 -5.59 -7.95 -8.59
C GLU A 104 -4.07 -8.20 -8.48
N LEU A 105 -3.59 -8.76 -7.38
CA LEU A 105 -2.17 -9.01 -7.19
C LEU A 105 -1.62 -10.06 -8.16
N ARG A 106 -0.60 -9.67 -8.91
CA ARG A 106 0.16 -10.56 -9.78
C ARG A 106 1.34 -11.15 -9.03
N TYR A 107 1.34 -12.46 -8.82
CA TYR A 107 2.35 -13.16 -8.00
C TYR A 107 3.71 -13.40 -8.70
N ASN A 108 3.90 -12.94 -9.93
CA ASN A 108 5.10 -13.22 -10.71
C ASN A 108 6.38 -12.79 -9.98
N ALA A 109 6.42 -11.54 -9.51
CA ALA A 109 7.59 -11.02 -8.81
C ALA A 109 7.91 -11.82 -7.53
N TRP A 110 6.90 -12.25 -6.80
CA TRP A 110 7.08 -13.08 -5.60
C TRP A 110 7.58 -14.49 -5.93
N LYS A 111 7.03 -15.11 -6.98
CA LYS A 111 7.46 -16.45 -7.42
C LYS A 111 8.91 -16.47 -7.90
N GLU A 112 9.37 -15.39 -8.52
CA GLU A 112 10.73 -15.26 -9.05
C GLU A 112 11.74 -14.88 -7.97
N SER A 113 11.33 -14.23 -6.88
CA SER A 113 12.22 -13.76 -5.83
C SER A 113 12.72 -14.89 -4.92
N PRO A 114 14.04 -15.13 -4.85
CA PRO A 114 14.61 -16.08 -3.88
C PRO A 114 14.32 -15.67 -2.41
N MET A 115 14.32 -14.38 -2.12
CA MET A 115 14.05 -13.84 -0.79
C MET A 115 12.63 -14.18 -0.34
N VAL A 116 11.65 -13.93 -1.20
CA VAL A 116 10.25 -14.24 -0.91
C VAL A 116 10.02 -15.74 -0.76
N ARG A 117 10.61 -16.56 -1.65
CA ARG A 117 10.50 -18.02 -1.53
C ARG A 117 11.09 -18.54 -0.22
N ASN A 118 12.24 -18.00 0.20
CA ASN A 118 12.84 -18.39 1.48
C ASN A 118 11.96 -17.94 2.67
N TYR A 119 11.41 -16.74 2.64
CA TYR A 119 10.48 -16.24 3.64
C TYR A 119 9.23 -17.13 3.76
N MET A 120 8.64 -17.52 2.63
CA MET A 120 7.51 -18.45 2.61
C MET A 120 7.87 -19.79 3.27
N LYS A 121 9.05 -20.34 2.94
CA LYS A 121 9.53 -21.61 3.52
C LYS A 121 9.71 -21.51 5.05
N GLN A 122 10.32 -20.42 5.52
CA GLN A 122 10.55 -20.18 6.95
C GLN A 122 9.22 -20.06 7.73
N ASN A 123 8.22 -19.43 7.11
CA ASN A 123 6.91 -19.22 7.72
C ASN A 123 5.88 -20.33 7.39
N LYS A 124 6.33 -21.44 6.76
CA LYS A 124 5.47 -22.59 6.38
C LYS A 124 4.31 -22.19 5.46
N ILE A 125 4.48 -21.15 4.65
CA ILE A 125 3.50 -20.67 3.70
C ILE A 125 3.68 -21.42 2.38
N THR A 126 2.64 -22.10 1.93
CA THR A 126 2.75 -23.05 0.78
C THR A 126 2.34 -22.45 -0.56
N SER A 127 1.70 -21.27 -0.56
CA SER A 127 1.25 -20.63 -1.80
C SER A 127 1.41 -19.12 -1.77
N PRO A 128 1.57 -18.45 -2.92
CA PRO A 128 1.58 -16.99 -2.98
C PRO A 128 0.28 -16.34 -2.47
N GLY A 129 -0.86 -16.98 -2.69
CA GLY A 129 -2.14 -16.52 -2.12
C GLY A 129 -2.14 -16.60 -0.59
N GLY A 130 -1.57 -17.68 -0.03
CA GLY A 130 -1.37 -17.79 1.42
C GLY A 130 -0.43 -16.70 1.96
N LEU A 131 0.60 -16.34 1.21
CA LEU A 131 1.49 -15.23 1.57
C LEU A 131 0.76 -13.88 1.56
N GLN A 132 -0.11 -13.66 0.58
CA GLN A 132 -0.94 -12.45 0.53
C GLN A 132 -1.86 -12.36 1.76
N VAL A 133 -2.56 -13.42 2.08
CA VAL A 133 -3.42 -13.48 3.27
C VAL A 133 -2.61 -13.21 4.54
N PHE A 134 -1.47 -13.84 4.69
CA PHE A 134 -0.58 -13.65 5.84
C PHE A 134 -0.13 -12.19 5.97
N PHE A 135 0.28 -11.55 4.87
CA PHE A 135 0.66 -10.14 4.85
C PHE A 135 -0.50 -9.22 5.24
N LEU A 136 -1.68 -9.42 4.64
CA LEU A 136 -2.87 -8.63 4.94
C LEU A 136 -3.33 -8.80 6.40
N GLN A 137 -3.18 -9.99 6.98
CA GLN A 137 -3.46 -10.21 8.40
C GLN A 137 -2.54 -9.41 9.32
N ILE A 138 -1.24 -9.35 9.01
CA ILE A 138 -0.29 -8.52 9.77
C ILE A 138 -0.70 -7.05 9.68
N THR A 139 -0.97 -6.55 8.48
CA THR A 139 -1.36 -5.16 8.27
C THR A 139 -2.69 -4.82 8.94
N PHE A 140 -3.65 -5.74 8.91
CA PHE A 140 -4.91 -5.59 9.65
C PHE A 140 -4.68 -5.45 11.16
N LEU A 141 -3.84 -6.30 11.74
CA LEU A 141 -3.49 -6.25 13.17
C LEU A 141 -2.83 -4.91 13.53
N ILE A 142 -1.92 -4.43 12.69
CA ILE A 142 -1.28 -3.12 12.85
C ILE A 142 -2.31 -2.00 12.86
N SER A 143 -3.17 -1.93 11.86
CA SER A 143 -4.20 -0.90 11.75
C SER A 143 -5.19 -0.94 12.92
N TRP A 144 -5.52 -2.12 13.41
CA TRP A 144 -6.38 -2.30 14.57
C TRP A 144 -5.69 -1.82 15.86
N LEU A 145 -4.42 -2.17 16.08
CA LEU A 145 -3.64 -1.72 17.24
C LEU A 145 -3.50 -0.19 17.25
N LEU A 146 -3.15 0.42 16.11
CA LEU A 146 -3.03 1.88 16.00
C LEU A 146 -4.34 2.59 16.38
N LYS A 147 -5.49 2.07 15.96
CA LYS A 147 -6.81 2.64 16.30
C LYS A 147 -7.24 2.44 17.75
N THR A 148 -6.69 1.47 18.46
CA THR A 148 -7.06 1.20 19.86
C THR A 148 -6.22 1.99 20.86
N VAL A 149 -5.12 2.60 20.42
CA VAL A 149 -4.20 3.38 21.27
C VAL A 149 -4.45 4.88 21.15
N THR A 150 -5.17 5.32 20.12
CA THR A 150 -5.59 6.72 19.91
C THR A 150 -6.99 6.98 20.43
#